data_67c691f35322ce7c27d7e5ffed6287c2
#
_entry.id   67c691f35322ce7c27d7e5ffed6287c2
#
_cell.length_a   1.000
_cell.length_b   1.000
_cell.length_c   1.000
_cell.angle_alpha   90.00
_cell.angle_beta   90.00
_cell.angle_gamma   90.00
#
_symmetry.space_group_name_H-M   'P 1'
#
loop_
_entity.id
_entity.type
_entity.pdbx_description
1 polymer ?
#
loop_
_entity_poly.entity_id
_entity_poly.type
_entity_poly.pdbx_seq_one_letter_code
_entity_poly.pdbx_strand_id
1 'polypeptide(L)'
;TIDELIQPRKAPDFPTGGTIYGYEGVKEAFLTGRGRVVIRAKANIEEVNGKECIIVNEIPYQVNKAEMIRKTADLINDKKIEGISTIRDESDRNGMRIVYVLKREAVPNIVLNKLFKFTGLQSSFSVNNIALVNGRPQMLNLKDMIHYFVEHRHDVVVRRTKFELKKAEERAHILEGLIIASDNIDEVISIIRGSKNPEEARENLIKRFELSDIQAKAIVEMRLRQLTGLEQDKLRSEYEGLLITIADLKDILDKKDRRMQIIKDELFEVKEKYGDDRRSNIEYAGGEFSMEDMIPNEKVVITISHAGYIKRLSLIHI
;
A
#
# COMPACT_ATOMS: atom_id res chain seq x y z
N THR A 1 -11.75 7.06 16.97
CA THR A 1 -12.60 7.88 16.06
C THR A 1 -11.93 8.00 14.69
N ILE A 2 -12.69 8.39 13.64
CA ILE A 2 -12.12 8.61 12.30
C ILE A 2 -11.21 9.83 12.30
N ASP A 3 -11.52 10.85 13.07
CA ASP A 3 -10.72 12.08 13.18
C ASP A 3 -9.31 11.81 13.73
N GLU A 4 -9.17 10.88 14.67
CA GLU A 4 -7.86 10.43 15.18
C GLU A 4 -7.07 9.67 14.10
N LEU A 5 -7.73 8.92 13.23
CA LEU A 5 -7.09 8.17 12.14
C LEU A 5 -6.66 9.08 10.98
N ILE A 6 -7.35 10.20 10.77
CA ILE A 6 -7.00 11.20 9.75
C ILE A 6 -5.68 11.92 10.09
N GLN A 7 -5.34 12.09 11.37
CA GLN A 7 -4.11 12.79 11.75
C GLN A 7 -2.83 12.14 11.17
N PRO A 8 -2.58 10.84 11.34
CA PRO A 8 -1.44 10.17 10.71
C PRO A 8 -1.65 9.92 9.21
N ARG A 9 -2.90 9.76 8.74
CA ARG A 9 -3.25 9.48 7.34
C ARG A 9 -3.97 10.67 6.72
N LYS A 10 -3.22 11.73 6.44
CA LYS A 10 -3.78 13.03 6.00
C LYS A 10 -4.60 12.97 4.72
N ALA A 11 -4.19 12.19 3.72
CA ALA A 11 -4.90 12.04 2.44
C ALA A 11 -4.43 10.78 1.70
N PRO A 12 -5.10 10.32 0.65
CA PRO A 12 -4.55 9.35 -0.27
C PRO A 12 -3.23 9.88 -0.88
N ASP A 13 -2.36 9.00 -1.35
CA ASP A 13 -1.14 9.35 -2.04
C ASP A 13 -1.17 8.79 -3.46
N PHE A 14 -0.60 9.54 -4.41
CA PHE A 14 -0.63 9.15 -5.82
C PHE A 14 0.79 8.90 -6.33
N PRO A 15 1.03 7.81 -7.09
CA PRO A 15 2.36 7.46 -7.57
C PRO A 15 2.96 8.50 -8.52
N THR A 16 2.13 9.32 -9.16
CA THR A 16 2.54 10.40 -10.08
C THR A 16 2.76 11.74 -9.36
N GLY A 17 2.62 11.78 -8.02
CA GLY A 17 2.74 13.01 -7.25
C GLY A 17 1.56 13.97 -7.47
N GLY A 18 1.85 15.22 -7.77
CA GLY A 18 0.87 16.29 -7.88
C GLY A 18 0.45 16.90 -6.56
N THR A 19 -0.54 17.76 -6.58
CA THR A 19 -1.07 18.45 -5.40
C THR A 19 -2.56 18.16 -5.26
N ILE A 20 -2.96 17.62 -4.12
CA ILE A 20 -4.38 17.50 -3.74
C ILE A 20 -4.87 18.90 -3.39
N TYR A 21 -5.87 19.39 -4.12
CA TYR A 21 -6.40 20.73 -3.99
C TYR A 21 -7.79 20.72 -3.35
N GLY A 22 -7.88 21.28 -2.14
CA GLY A 22 -9.08 21.21 -1.29
C GLY A 22 -9.16 19.89 -0.51
N TYR A 23 -9.69 19.95 0.70
CA TYR A 23 -9.69 18.81 1.63
C TYR A 23 -11.05 18.16 1.81
N GLU A 24 -12.14 18.80 1.39
CA GLU A 24 -13.50 18.32 1.60
C GLU A 24 -13.74 16.94 0.98
N GLY A 25 -13.30 16.74 -0.27
CA GLY A 25 -13.46 15.44 -0.94
C GLY A 25 -12.65 14.32 -0.29
N VAL A 26 -11.49 14.63 0.31
CA VAL A 26 -10.68 13.68 1.09
C VAL A 26 -11.42 13.30 2.37
N LYS A 27 -11.95 14.29 3.09
CA LYS A 27 -12.69 14.08 4.33
C LYS A 27 -13.95 13.23 4.07
N GLU A 28 -14.69 13.55 3.02
CA GLU A 28 -15.86 12.77 2.60
C GLU A 28 -15.47 11.32 2.29
N ALA A 29 -14.38 11.10 1.53
CA ALA A 29 -13.90 9.76 1.20
C ALA A 29 -13.53 8.94 2.45
N PHE A 30 -12.91 9.57 3.45
CA PHE A 30 -12.56 8.90 4.69
C PHE A 30 -13.76 8.60 5.59
N LEU A 31 -14.79 9.46 5.57
CA LEU A 31 -15.99 9.27 6.38
C LEU A 31 -16.97 8.27 5.77
N THR A 32 -17.10 8.26 4.45
CA THR A 32 -18.17 7.49 3.77
C THR A 32 -17.66 6.35 2.88
N GLY A 33 -16.37 6.37 2.55
CA GLY A 33 -15.78 5.48 1.54
C GLY A 33 -15.94 6.00 0.11
N ARG A 34 -16.60 7.14 -0.10
CA ARG A 34 -16.75 7.84 -1.39
C ARG A 34 -16.38 9.29 -1.25
N GLY A 35 -15.77 9.84 -2.29
CA GLY A 35 -15.41 11.25 -2.31
C GLY A 35 -14.75 11.65 -3.62
N ARG A 36 -14.77 12.94 -3.93
CA ARG A 36 -14.14 13.50 -5.12
C ARG A 36 -12.89 14.28 -4.71
N VAL A 37 -11.72 13.71 -4.94
CA VAL A 37 -10.43 14.33 -4.67
C VAL A 37 -9.96 15.08 -5.91
N VAL A 38 -9.73 16.38 -5.80
CA VAL A 38 -9.19 17.20 -6.89
C VAL A 38 -7.67 17.15 -6.83
N ILE A 39 -7.03 16.83 -7.96
CA ILE A 39 -5.58 16.74 -8.08
C ILE A 39 -5.13 17.76 -9.13
N ARG A 40 -4.16 18.59 -8.78
CA ARG A 40 -3.48 19.52 -9.68
C ARG A 40 -2.08 19.02 -10.01
N ALA A 41 -1.66 19.31 -11.23
CA ALA A 41 -0.28 19.19 -11.65
C ALA A 41 0.63 20.06 -10.78
N LYS A 42 1.87 19.65 -10.60
CA LYS A 42 2.90 20.49 -9.99
C LYS A 42 3.53 21.35 -11.09
N ALA A 43 3.25 22.62 -11.04
CA ALA A 43 3.68 23.59 -12.03
C ALA A 43 4.42 24.75 -11.38
N ASN A 44 5.54 25.16 -11.98
CA ASN A 44 6.34 26.29 -11.57
C ASN A 44 6.40 27.32 -12.71
N ILE A 45 6.51 28.60 -12.36
CA ILE A 45 6.74 29.69 -13.32
C ILE A 45 8.23 30.03 -13.25
N GLU A 46 8.92 29.88 -14.37
CA GLU A 46 10.36 30.12 -14.49
C GLU A 46 10.67 30.91 -15.75
N GLU A 47 11.74 31.68 -15.71
CA GLU A 47 12.26 32.36 -16.90
C GLU A 47 13.31 31.48 -17.60
N VAL A 48 13.05 31.13 -18.85
CA VAL A 48 13.94 30.29 -19.67
C VAL A 48 14.28 31.04 -20.94
N ASN A 49 15.57 31.36 -21.15
CA ASN A 49 16.09 32.09 -22.30
C ASN A 49 15.39 33.47 -22.54
N GLY A 50 15.14 34.20 -21.47
CA GLY A 50 14.48 35.52 -21.53
C GLY A 50 12.99 35.46 -21.82
N LYS A 51 12.33 34.32 -21.65
CA LYS A 51 10.89 34.13 -21.80
C LYS A 51 10.30 33.48 -20.55
N GLU A 52 9.18 34.00 -20.10
CA GLU A 52 8.42 33.37 -19.04
C GLU A 52 7.81 32.01 -19.52
N CYS A 53 7.98 31.00 -18.73
CA CYS A 53 7.52 29.65 -19.01
C CYS A 53 6.79 29.09 -17.82
N ILE A 54 5.75 28.31 -18.08
CA ILE A 54 5.13 27.43 -17.07
C ILE A 54 5.72 26.04 -17.28
N ILE A 55 6.40 25.52 -16.26
CA ILE A 55 7.05 24.21 -16.29
C ILE A 55 6.27 23.24 -15.42
N VAL A 56 5.81 22.14 -16.01
CA VAL A 56 5.06 21.10 -15.33
C VAL A 56 5.93 19.87 -15.16
N ASN A 57 6.19 19.50 -13.90
CA ASN A 57 7.03 18.36 -13.55
C ASN A 57 6.23 17.12 -13.12
N GLU A 58 5.00 17.30 -12.66
CA GLU A 58 4.11 16.23 -12.26
C GLU A 58 2.71 16.49 -12.80
N ILE A 59 2.02 15.46 -13.28
CA ILE A 59 0.63 15.54 -13.77
C ILE A 59 -0.28 14.71 -12.88
N PRO A 60 -1.60 14.98 -12.84
CA PRO A 60 -2.54 14.23 -12.06
C PRO A 60 -2.55 12.74 -12.44
N TYR A 61 -2.82 11.90 -11.45
CA TYR A 61 -2.92 10.46 -11.63
C TYR A 61 -3.94 10.09 -12.71
N GLN A 62 -3.60 9.11 -13.54
CA GLN A 62 -4.38 8.63 -14.69
C GLN A 62 -4.55 9.62 -15.86
N VAL A 63 -3.87 10.74 -15.86
CA VAL A 63 -3.85 11.65 -17.01
C VAL A 63 -2.80 11.19 -18.03
N ASN A 64 -3.22 11.03 -19.30
CA ASN A 64 -2.31 10.73 -20.40
C ASN A 64 -1.61 12.03 -20.85
N LYS A 65 -0.27 12.09 -20.70
CA LYS A 65 0.55 13.26 -21.04
C LYS A 65 0.39 13.70 -22.49
N ALA A 66 0.53 12.77 -23.43
CA ALA A 66 0.50 13.09 -24.86
C ALA A 66 -0.88 13.61 -25.29
N GLU A 67 -1.95 12.98 -24.81
CA GLU A 67 -3.32 13.43 -25.10
C GLU A 67 -3.60 14.80 -24.47
N MET A 68 -3.14 15.05 -23.26
CA MET A 68 -3.27 16.34 -22.58
C MET A 68 -2.56 17.44 -23.37
N ILE A 69 -1.31 17.22 -23.83
CA ILE A 69 -0.57 18.18 -24.63
C ILE A 69 -1.30 18.48 -25.94
N ARG A 70 -1.79 17.46 -26.65
CA ARG A 70 -2.55 17.62 -27.89
C ARG A 70 -3.82 18.44 -27.68
N LYS A 71 -4.64 18.09 -26.68
CA LYS A 71 -5.85 18.84 -26.32
C LYS A 71 -5.53 20.29 -25.95
N THR A 72 -4.42 20.53 -25.27
CA THR A 72 -3.99 21.90 -24.95
C THR A 72 -3.64 22.68 -26.20
N ALA A 73 -2.96 22.07 -27.17
CA ALA A 73 -2.66 22.73 -28.46
C ALA A 73 -3.96 23.07 -29.23
N ASP A 74 -4.94 22.16 -29.23
CA ASP A 74 -6.24 22.43 -29.86
C ASP A 74 -6.97 23.58 -29.18
N LEU A 75 -6.95 23.68 -27.85
CA LEU A 75 -7.54 24.79 -27.10
C LEU A 75 -6.84 26.16 -27.37
N ILE A 76 -5.55 26.13 -27.65
CA ILE A 76 -4.80 27.34 -28.06
C ILE A 76 -5.21 27.75 -29.49
N ASN A 77 -5.30 26.80 -30.40
CA ASN A 77 -5.75 27.06 -31.78
C ASN A 77 -7.18 27.60 -31.82
N ASP A 78 -8.06 27.06 -30.97
CA ASP A 78 -9.46 27.51 -30.78
C ASP A 78 -9.56 28.88 -30.05
N LYS A 79 -8.45 29.47 -29.63
CA LYS A 79 -8.39 30.71 -28.84
C LYS A 79 -9.12 30.67 -27.49
N LYS A 80 -9.32 29.47 -26.95
CA LYS A 80 -9.87 29.26 -25.59
C LYS A 80 -8.82 29.49 -24.51
N ILE A 81 -7.55 29.19 -24.83
CA ILE A 81 -6.39 29.50 -23.99
C ILE A 81 -5.47 30.39 -24.81
N GLU A 82 -5.36 31.65 -24.39
CA GLU A 82 -4.45 32.64 -24.99
C GLU A 82 -3.23 32.81 -24.10
N GLY A 83 -2.17 33.43 -24.68
CA GLY A 83 -0.95 33.73 -23.93
C GLY A 83 0.15 32.68 -24.01
N ILE A 84 -0.09 31.54 -24.65
CA ILE A 84 0.94 30.51 -24.89
C ILE A 84 1.48 30.67 -26.32
N SER A 85 2.80 30.65 -26.45
CA SER A 85 3.51 30.72 -27.74
C SER A 85 3.78 29.33 -28.30
N THR A 86 4.37 28.43 -27.47
CA THR A 86 4.70 27.05 -27.85
C THR A 86 4.58 26.12 -26.66
N ILE A 87 4.36 24.84 -26.95
CA ILE A 87 4.40 23.76 -25.97
C ILE A 87 5.54 22.84 -26.37
N ARG A 88 6.38 22.44 -25.40
CA ARG A 88 7.47 21.49 -25.59
C ARG A 88 7.40 20.40 -24.55
N ASP A 89 7.57 19.16 -24.98
CA ASP A 89 7.78 18.03 -24.07
C ASP A 89 9.29 17.77 -23.99
N GLU A 90 9.88 18.14 -22.87
CA GLU A 90 11.29 17.98 -22.57
C GLU A 90 11.53 16.86 -21.57
N SER A 91 10.56 15.94 -21.42
CA SER A 91 10.66 14.81 -20.51
C SER A 91 11.77 13.85 -20.95
N ASP A 92 12.60 13.43 -20.01
CA ASP A 92 13.70 12.50 -20.22
C ASP A 92 13.75 11.42 -19.12
N ARG A 93 14.87 10.69 -19.04
CA ARG A 93 15.10 9.67 -18.02
C ARG A 93 15.16 10.20 -16.58
N ASN A 94 15.36 11.52 -16.40
CA ASN A 94 15.44 12.15 -15.09
C ASN A 94 14.05 12.58 -14.58
N GLY A 95 13.05 12.60 -15.46
CA GLY A 95 11.68 12.90 -15.06
C GLY A 95 10.84 13.57 -16.14
N MET A 96 9.65 13.93 -15.73
CA MET A 96 8.69 14.64 -16.58
C MET A 96 9.00 16.15 -16.58
N ARG A 97 8.99 16.75 -17.78
CA ARG A 97 9.14 18.18 -17.96
C ARG A 97 8.35 18.65 -19.18
N ILE A 98 7.22 19.30 -18.94
CA ILE A 98 6.42 19.92 -19.99
C ILE A 98 6.58 21.44 -19.85
N VAL A 99 6.97 22.12 -20.94
CA VAL A 99 7.25 23.54 -20.95
C VAL A 99 6.24 24.26 -21.81
N TYR A 100 5.46 25.16 -21.20
CA TYR A 100 4.57 26.11 -21.88
C TYR A 100 5.26 27.43 -21.94
N VAL A 101 5.77 27.80 -23.12
CA VAL A 101 6.43 29.12 -23.36
C VAL A 101 5.35 30.16 -23.53
N LEU A 102 5.40 31.20 -22.75
CA LEU A 102 4.43 32.29 -22.78
C LEU A 102 4.75 33.36 -23.83
N LYS A 103 3.73 34.08 -24.27
CA LYS A 103 3.87 35.30 -25.06
C LYS A 103 4.27 36.44 -24.12
N ARG A 104 4.94 37.47 -24.68
CA ARG A 104 5.51 38.60 -23.91
C ARG A 104 4.49 39.36 -23.06
N GLU A 105 3.22 39.38 -23.50
CA GLU A 105 2.13 40.11 -22.85
C GLU A 105 1.26 39.21 -21.93
N ALA A 106 1.60 37.94 -21.81
CA ALA A 106 0.82 37.00 -21.04
C ALA A 106 1.13 37.12 -19.56
N VAL A 107 0.10 37.05 -18.72
CA VAL A 107 0.25 36.97 -17.28
C VAL A 107 0.28 35.48 -16.87
N PRO A 108 1.43 34.96 -16.35
CA PRO A 108 1.63 33.51 -16.14
C PRO A 108 0.58 32.88 -15.29
N ASN A 109 0.19 33.50 -14.18
CA ASN A 109 -0.81 32.95 -13.24
C ASN A 109 -2.19 32.82 -13.92
N ILE A 110 -2.59 33.71 -14.78
CA ILE A 110 -3.85 33.64 -15.50
C ILE A 110 -3.84 32.51 -16.51
N VAL A 111 -2.73 32.35 -17.24
CA VAL A 111 -2.56 31.22 -18.15
C VAL A 111 -2.57 29.90 -17.39
N LEU A 112 -1.89 29.83 -16.26
CA LEU A 112 -1.90 28.62 -15.40
C LEU A 112 -3.31 28.29 -14.89
N ASN A 113 -4.08 29.28 -14.46
CA ASN A 113 -5.46 29.09 -14.04
C ASN A 113 -6.35 28.58 -15.19
N LYS A 114 -6.17 29.14 -16.41
CA LYS A 114 -6.86 28.63 -17.61
C LYS A 114 -6.46 27.19 -17.94
N LEU A 115 -5.18 26.85 -17.81
CA LEU A 115 -4.67 25.49 -17.99
C LEU A 115 -5.31 24.52 -16.99
N PHE A 116 -5.38 24.87 -15.71
CA PHE A 116 -6.07 24.05 -14.70
C PHE A 116 -7.56 23.88 -15.00
N LYS A 117 -8.23 24.92 -15.49
CA LYS A 117 -9.68 24.87 -15.75
C LYS A 117 -10.05 24.07 -17.00
N PHE A 118 -9.26 24.17 -18.07
CA PHE A 118 -9.64 23.63 -19.38
C PHE A 118 -8.89 22.37 -19.80
N THR A 119 -7.83 21.99 -19.08
CA THR A 119 -6.98 20.84 -19.44
C THR A 119 -6.90 19.81 -18.34
N GLY A 120 -6.26 18.67 -18.62
CA GLY A 120 -5.99 17.62 -17.65
C GLY A 120 -4.95 17.98 -16.56
N LEU A 121 -4.40 19.20 -16.53
CA LEU A 121 -3.53 19.67 -15.45
C LEU A 121 -4.26 19.79 -14.11
N GLN A 122 -5.57 19.89 -14.11
CA GLN A 122 -6.41 19.61 -12.95
C GLN A 122 -7.40 18.50 -13.32
N SER A 123 -7.45 17.48 -12.51
CA SER A 123 -8.36 16.35 -12.66
C SER A 123 -9.00 15.98 -11.34
N SER A 124 -10.11 15.29 -11.37
CA SER A 124 -10.73 14.76 -10.17
C SER A 124 -10.62 13.25 -10.14
N PHE A 125 -10.18 12.72 -9.02
CA PHE A 125 -10.16 11.30 -8.74
C PHE A 125 -11.37 10.94 -7.86
N SER A 126 -12.25 10.09 -8.37
CA SER A 126 -13.41 9.61 -7.61
C SER A 126 -12.98 8.43 -6.75
N VAL A 127 -12.89 8.67 -5.45
CA VAL A 127 -12.66 7.61 -4.46
C VAL A 127 -13.88 6.75 -4.34
N ASN A 128 -13.71 5.43 -4.39
CA ASN A 128 -14.75 4.43 -4.21
C ASN A 128 -14.14 3.20 -3.53
N ASN A 129 -14.14 3.20 -2.21
CA ASN A 129 -13.47 2.20 -1.38
C ASN A 129 -14.34 0.96 -1.20
N ILE A 130 -14.35 0.09 -2.20
CA ILE A 130 -15.03 -1.20 -2.13
C ILE A 130 -14.01 -2.29 -1.87
N ALA A 131 -14.26 -3.13 -0.86
CA ALA A 131 -13.47 -4.32 -0.59
C ALA A 131 -14.36 -5.53 -0.31
N LEU A 132 -13.77 -6.72 -0.41
CA LEU A 132 -14.46 -7.95 -0.05
C LEU A 132 -14.30 -8.21 1.45
N VAL A 133 -15.42 -8.18 2.16
CA VAL A 133 -15.50 -8.56 3.58
C VAL A 133 -16.28 -9.85 3.68
N ASN A 134 -15.65 -10.91 4.17
CA ASN A 134 -16.23 -12.26 4.24
C ASN A 134 -16.86 -12.74 2.92
N GLY A 135 -16.15 -12.44 1.80
CA GLY A 135 -16.58 -12.81 0.45
C GLY A 135 -17.68 -11.93 -0.16
N ARG A 136 -18.11 -10.86 0.51
CA ARG A 136 -19.12 -9.91 0.02
C ARG A 136 -18.54 -8.53 -0.22
N PRO A 137 -18.84 -7.88 -1.34
CA PRO A 137 -18.39 -6.50 -1.58
C PRO A 137 -19.11 -5.54 -0.63
N GLN A 138 -18.32 -4.69 0.05
CA GLN A 138 -18.82 -3.66 0.97
C GLN A 138 -18.10 -2.34 0.73
N MET A 139 -18.82 -1.24 0.87
CA MET A 139 -18.25 0.11 0.90
C MET A 139 -17.67 0.35 2.28
N LEU A 140 -16.39 0.71 2.34
CA LEU A 140 -15.66 0.87 3.59
C LEU A 140 -15.17 2.31 3.77
N ASN A 141 -15.44 2.89 4.92
CA ASN A 141 -14.78 4.11 5.37
C ASN A 141 -13.34 3.81 5.85
N LEU A 142 -12.56 4.84 6.18
CA LEU A 142 -11.16 4.65 6.62
C LEU A 142 -11.03 3.75 7.85
N LYS A 143 -11.92 3.91 8.83
CA LYS A 143 -11.90 3.10 10.05
C LYS A 143 -12.20 1.63 9.76
N ASP A 144 -13.20 1.36 8.94
CA ASP A 144 -13.58 0.00 8.57
C ASP A 144 -12.51 -0.69 7.74
N MET A 145 -11.85 0.03 6.83
CA MET A 145 -10.71 -0.51 6.07
C MET A 145 -9.58 -0.98 6.99
N ILE A 146 -9.21 -0.15 7.96
CA ILE A 146 -8.16 -0.49 8.93
C ILE A 146 -8.63 -1.63 9.84
N HIS A 147 -9.87 -1.60 10.30
CA HIS A 147 -10.45 -2.63 11.17
C HIS A 147 -10.40 -4.00 10.50
N TYR A 148 -10.96 -4.14 9.31
CA TYR A 148 -10.99 -5.41 8.59
C TYR A 148 -9.61 -5.88 8.14
N PHE A 149 -8.67 -4.96 7.85
CA PHE A 149 -7.30 -5.32 7.60
C PHE A 149 -6.64 -5.94 8.84
N VAL A 150 -6.80 -5.33 10.01
CA VAL A 150 -6.25 -5.84 11.28
C VAL A 150 -6.88 -7.18 11.65
N GLU A 151 -8.21 -7.31 11.47
CA GLU A 151 -8.93 -8.56 11.71
C GLU A 151 -8.43 -9.68 10.79
N HIS A 152 -8.26 -9.40 9.52
CA HIS A 152 -7.69 -10.36 8.57
C HIS A 152 -6.25 -10.77 8.96
N ARG A 153 -5.40 -9.81 9.33
CA ARG A 153 -4.04 -10.12 9.80
C ARG A 153 -4.07 -11.00 11.05
N HIS A 154 -4.96 -10.71 11.99
CA HIS A 154 -5.14 -11.51 13.18
C HIS A 154 -5.53 -12.96 12.84
N ASP A 155 -6.49 -13.16 11.93
CA ASP A 155 -6.89 -14.48 11.47
C ASP A 155 -5.73 -15.24 10.78
N VAL A 156 -4.95 -14.54 9.95
CA VAL A 156 -3.75 -15.11 9.30
C VAL A 156 -2.72 -15.56 10.34
N VAL A 157 -2.44 -14.77 11.38
CA VAL A 157 -1.52 -15.14 12.46
C VAL A 157 -2.04 -16.38 13.20
N VAL A 158 -3.33 -16.40 13.55
CA VAL A 158 -3.93 -17.56 14.22
C VAL A 158 -3.82 -18.84 13.38
N ARG A 159 -4.15 -18.77 12.09
CA ARG A 159 -4.06 -19.95 11.19
C ARG A 159 -2.62 -20.41 11.00
N ARG A 160 -1.68 -19.49 10.81
CA ARG A 160 -0.25 -19.80 10.72
C ARG A 160 0.25 -20.49 11.98
N THR A 161 -0.03 -19.91 13.15
CA THR A 161 0.41 -20.46 14.44
C THR A 161 -0.19 -21.85 14.70
N LYS A 162 -1.48 -22.07 14.37
CA LYS A 162 -2.10 -23.41 14.47
C LYS A 162 -1.43 -24.44 13.58
N PHE A 163 -1.06 -24.04 12.36
CA PHE A 163 -0.38 -24.92 11.43
C PHE A 163 1.04 -25.29 11.91
N GLU A 164 1.79 -24.28 12.39
CA GLU A 164 3.12 -24.47 12.94
C GLU A 164 3.08 -25.32 14.21
N LEU A 165 2.10 -25.10 15.10
CA LEU A 165 1.88 -25.90 16.30
C LEU A 165 1.64 -27.36 15.94
N LYS A 166 0.72 -27.64 15.02
CA LYS A 166 0.42 -28.99 14.57
C LYS A 166 1.67 -29.69 14.03
N LYS A 167 2.46 -29.02 13.19
CA LYS A 167 3.72 -29.58 12.68
C LYS A 167 4.75 -29.85 13.77
N ALA A 168 4.88 -28.94 14.73
CA ALA A 168 5.81 -29.09 15.85
C ALA A 168 5.39 -30.25 16.76
N GLU A 169 4.09 -30.39 17.06
CA GLU A 169 3.56 -31.50 17.86
C GLU A 169 3.71 -32.85 17.13
N GLU A 170 3.44 -32.91 15.83
CA GLU A 170 3.65 -34.13 15.02
C GLU A 170 5.13 -34.56 15.03
N ARG A 171 6.05 -33.57 14.88
CA ARG A 171 7.49 -33.86 14.91
C ARG A 171 7.98 -34.25 16.29
N ALA A 172 7.55 -33.57 17.34
CA ALA A 172 7.88 -33.90 18.73
C ALA A 172 7.40 -35.28 19.09
N HIS A 173 6.19 -35.69 18.67
CA HIS A 173 5.64 -37.02 18.90
C HIS A 173 6.51 -38.12 18.27
N ILE A 174 7.02 -37.93 17.05
CA ILE A 174 7.95 -38.86 16.41
C ILE A 174 9.27 -38.93 17.18
N LEU A 175 9.84 -37.78 17.56
CA LEU A 175 11.10 -37.74 18.29
C LEU A 175 11.00 -38.40 19.66
N GLU A 176 9.90 -38.22 20.37
CA GLU A 176 9.63 -38.90 21.63
C GLU A 176 9.74 -40.43 21.48
N GLY A 177 9.07 -40.99 20.45
CA GLY A 177 9.19 -42.43 20.15
C GLY A 177 10.62 -42.87 19.82
N LEU A 178 11.36 -42.07 19.05
CA LEU A 178 12.76 -42.37 18.73
C LEU A 178 13.68 -42.27 19.95
N ILE A 179 13.42 -41.38 20.90
CA ILE A 179 14.15 -41.26 22.16
C ILE A 179 13.87 -42.51 23.02
N ILE A 180 12.61 -42.94 23.18
CA ILE A 180 12.25 -44.15 23.88
C ILE A 180 12.97 -45.37 23.28
N ALA A 181 12.99 -45.48 21.95
CA ALA A 181 13.72 -46.57 21.26
C ALA A 181 15.23 -46.51 21.48
N SER A 182 15.81 -45.31 21.49
CA SER A 182 17.24 -45.09 21.74
C SER A 182 17.65 -45.47 23.15
N ASP A 183 16.80 -45.19 24.14
CA ASP A 183 17.06 -45.53 25.55
C ASP A 183 16.94 -47.04 25.83
N ASN A 184 16.22 -47.77 24.95
CA ASN A 184 15.97 -49.23 25.07
C ASN A 184 16.46 -49.95 23.81
N ILE A 185 17.60 -49.54 23.25
CA ILE A 185 18.01 -49.98 21.91
C ILE A 185 18.22 -51.50 21.79
N ASP A 186 18.80 -52.16 22.79
CA ASP A 186 19.07 -53.58 22.74
C ASP A 186 17.75 -54.39 22.70
N GLU A 187 16.73 -53.98 23.45
CA GLU A 187 15.39 -54.61 23.45
C GLU A 187 14.66 -54.33 22.12
N VAL A 188 14.76 -53.13 21.58
CA VAL A 188 14.20 -52.74 20.26
C VAL A 188 14.84 -53.62 19.14
N ILE A 189 16.13 -53.79 19.14
CA ILE A 189 16.83 -54.63 18.16
C ILE A 189 16.39 -56.09 18.31
N SER A 190 16.27 -56.58 19.53
CA SER A 190 15.79 -57.95 19.80
C SER A 190 14.40 -58.20 19.26
N ILE A 191 13.46 -57.27 19.48
CA ILE A 191 12.09 -57.33 18.96
C ILE A 191 12.05 -57.31 17.43
N ILE A 192 12.79 -56.39 16.80
CA ILE A 192 12.83 -56.27 15.35
C ILE A 192 13.42 -57.55 14.71
N ARG A 193 14.49 -58.13 15.28
CA ARG A 193 15.12 -59.37 14.79
C ARG A 193 14.24 -60.58 15.01
N GLY A 194 13.45 -60.62 16.09
CA GLY A 194 12.57 -61.74 16.41
C GLY A 194 11.27 -61.75 15.59
N SER A 195 10.94 -60.65 14.91
CA SER A 195 9.74 -60.49 14.09
C SER A 195 9.95 -61.00 12.66
N LYS A 196 8.91 -61.58 12.06
CA LYS A 196 8.96 -62.16 10.71
C LYS A 196 8.86 -61.12 9.58
N ASN A 197 8.22 -60.02 9.86
CA ASN A 197 8.02 -58.91 8.90
C ASN A 197 7.95 -57.59 9.64
N PRO A 198 8.08 -56.44 8.91
CA PRO A 198 8.01 -55.12 9.53
C PRO A 198 6.70 -54.78 10.25
N GLU A 199 5.58 -55.32 9.79
CA GLU A 199 4.27 -55.11 10.43
C GLU A 199 4.25 -55.78 11.82
N GLU A 200 4.70 -57.03 11.94
CA GLU A 200 4.80 -57.74 13.23
C GLU A 200 5.77 -57.02 14.18
N ALA A 201 6.91 -56.53 13.67
CA ALA A 201 7.85 -55.76 14.47
C ALA A 201 7.19 -54.49 15.03
N ARG A 202 6.41 -53.76 14.20
CA ARG A 202 5.66 -52.58 14.61
C ARG A 202 4.63 -52.89 15.68
N GLU A 203 3.81 -53.92 15.50
CA GLU A 203 2.84 -54.34 16.50
C GLU A 203 3.48 -54.72 17.85
N ASN A 204 4.61 -55.43 17.83
CA ASN A 204 5.33 -55.82 19.03
C ASN A 204 5.92 -54.62 19.76
N LEU A 205 6.48 -53.63 19.02
CA LEU A 205 6.96 -52.38 19.59
C LEU A 205 5.84 -51.57 20.23
N ILE A 206 4.66 -51.47 19.58
CA ILE A 206 3.48 -50.79 20.11
C ILE A 206 3.07 -51.42 21.44
N LYS A 207 2.94 -52.75 21.47
CA LYS A 207 2.53 -53.45 22.67
C LYS A 207 3.55 -53.35 23.83
N ARG A 208 4.84 -53.34 23.52
CA ARG A 208 5.89 -53.35 24.54
C ARG A 208 6.16 -51.96 25.15
N PHE A 209 6.13 -50.92 24.34
CA PHE A 209 6.51 -49.54 24.75
C PHE A 209 5.35 -48.56 24.75
N GLU A 210 4.11 -49.04 24.54
CA GLU A 210 2.88 -48.24 24.48
C GLU A 210 2.97 -47.08 23.44
N LEU A 211 3.66 -47.35 22.32
CA LEU A 211 3.90 -46.39 21.25
C LEU A 211 2.68 -46.25 20.34
N SER A 212 2.57 -45.08 19.70
CA SER A 212 1.63 -44.91 18.57
C SER A 212 2.14 -45.63 17.31
N ASP A 213 1.23 -45.90 16.37
CA ASP A 213 1.57 -46.51 15.09
C ASP A 213 2.61 -45.67 14.32
N ILE A 214 2.49 -44.34 14.38
CA ILE A 214 3.44 -43.41 13.73
C ILE A 214 4.83 -43.51 14.37
N GLN A 215 4.92 -43.57 15.69
CA GLN A 215 6.18 -43.73 16.41
C GLN A 215 6.83 -45.08 16.12
N ALA A 216 6.06 -46.16 16.19
CA ALA A 216 6.57 -47.50 15.89
C ALA A 216 7.07 -47.65 14.45
N LYS A 217 6.34 -47.05 13.50
CA LYS A 217 6.79 -46.96 12.08
C LYS A 217 8.10 -46.22 11.94
N ALA A 218 8.24 -45.07 12.59
CA ALA A 218 9.48 -44.28 12.55
C ALA A 218 10.68 -45.04 13.14
N ILE A 219 10.46 -45.88 14.17
CA ILE A 219 11.48 -46.73 14.79
C ILE A 219 11.92 -47.85 13.84
N VAL A 220 10.98 -48.54 13.18
CA VAL A 220 11.31 -49.60 12.20
C VAL A 220 12.05 -49.03 10.97
N GLU A 221 11.73 -47.83 10.57
CA GLU A 221 12.39 -47.14 9.46
C GLU A 221 13.71 -46.44 9.86
N MET A 222 14.11 -46.49 11.13
CA MET A 222 15.30 -45.80 11.66
C MET A 222 16.58 -46.35 11.05
N ARG A 223 17.49 -45.48 10.65
CA ARG A 223 18.79 -45.86 10.09
C ARG A 223 19.82 -46.15 11.20
N LEU A 224 20.66 -47.16 11.00
CA LEU A 224 21.69 -47.54 11.96
C LEU A 224 22.59 -46.42 12.42
N ARG A 225 22.90 -45.43 11.55
CA ARG A 225 23.73 -44.29 11.94
C ARG A 225 23.05 -43.42 13.03
N GLN A 226 21.74 -43.40 13.14
CA GLN A 226 21.00 -42.64 14.15
C GLN A 226 21.16 -43.23 15.58
N LEU A 227 21.76 -44.39 15.67
CA LEU A 227 22.06 -45.06 16.96
C LEU A 227 23.38 -44.60 17.57
N THR A 228 24.14 -43.75 16.90
CA THR A 228 25.39 -43.19 17.46
C THR A 228 25.10 -42.15 18.53
N GLY A 229 25.93 -42.06 19.57
CA GLY A 229 25.74 -41.16 20.69
C GLY A 229 25.55 -39.70 20.27
N LEU A 230 26.34 -39.22 19.28
CA LEU A 230 26.20 -37.87 18.72
C LEU A 230 24.82 -37.61 18.09
N GLU A 231 24.23 -38.59 17.42
CA GLU A 231 22.91 -38.41 16.81
C GLU A 231 21.79 -38.50 17.87
N GLN A 232 22.00 -39.28 18.91
CA GLN A 232 21.08 -39.34 20.07
C GLN A 232 21.01 -37.98 20.79
N ASP A 233 22.14 -37.37 21.04
CA ASP A 233 22.19 -36.01 21.64
C ASP A 233 21.50 -34.95 20.77
N LYS A 234 21.64 -35.04 19.45
CA LYS A 234 20.91 -34.17 18.53
C LYS A 234 19.40 -34.36 18.57
N LEU A 235 18.92 -35.61 18.63
CA LEU A 235 17.49 -35.94 18.75
C LEU A 235 16.90 -35.36 20.05
N ARG A 236 17.61 -35.46 21.16
CA ARG A 236 17.20 -34.89 22.46
C ARG A 236 17.17 -33.36 22.40
N SER A 237 18.21 -32.73 21.85
CA SER A 237 18.28 -31.29 21.70
C SER A 237 17.20 -30.76 20.76
N GLU A 238 16.89 -31.45 19.65
CA GLU A 238 15.78 -31.12 18.76
C GLU A 238 14.43 -31.21 19.47
N TYR A 239 14.22 -32.27 20.26
CA TYR A 239 12.99 -32.48 21.03
C TYR A 239 12.76 -31.37 22.07
N GLU A 240 13.79 -31.05 22.86
CA GLU A 240 13.74 -29.94 23.82
C GLU A 240 13.44 -28.61 23.17
N GLY A 241 14.09 -28.31 22.04
CA GLY A 241 13.82 -27.10 21.24
C GLY A 241 12.38 -27.04 20.73
N LEU A 242 11.83 -28.18 20.31
CA LEU A 242 10.42 -28.26 19.89
C LEU A 242 9.44 -28.06 21.05
N LEU A 243 9.74 -28.59 22.24
CA LEU A 243 8.88 -28.37 23.42
C LEU A 243 8.79 -26.88 23.79
N ILE A 244 9.92 -26.15 23.71
CA ILE A 244 9.96 -24.70 23.90
C ILE A 244 9.12 -24.01 22.83
N THR A 245 9.27 -24.40 21.56
CA THR A 245 8.50 -23.84 20.44
C THR A 245 7.00 -24.11 20.58
N ILE A 246 6.61 -25.32 20.97
CA ILE A 246 5.20 -25.70 21.22
C ILE A 246 4.60 -24.84 22.33
N ALA A 247 5.34 -24.66 23.43
CA ALA A 247 4.89 -23.82 24.54
C ALA A 247 4.69 -22.36 24.09
N ASP A 248 5.61 -21.82 23.29
CA ASP A 248 5.53 -20.49 22.73
C ASP A 248 4.33 -20.32 21.79
N LEU A 249 4.13 -21.26 20.86
CA LEU A 249 3.00 -21.24 19.92
C LEU A 249 1.64 -21.37 20.65
N LYS A 250 1.56 -22.16 21.72
CA LYS A 250 0.36 -22.25 22.56
C LYS A 250 0.09 -20.93 23.27
N ASP A 251 1.12 -20.27 23.79
CA ASP A 251 1.01 -18.96 24.44
C ASP A 251 0.53 -17.85 23.45
N ILE A 252 1.02 -17.89 22.21
CA ILE A 252 0.55 -16.99 21.13
C ILE A 252 -0.94 -17.22 20.85
N LEU A 253 -1.41 -18.47 20.80
CA LEU A 253 -2.82 -18.80 20.55
C LEU A 253 -3.72 -18.40 21.72
N ASP A 254 -3.23 -18.48 22.94
CA ASP A 254 -4.00 -18.13 24.13
C ASP A 254 -4.13 -16.61 24.31
N LYS A 255 -3.04 -15.84 24.13
CA LYS A 255 -2.97 -14.40 24.42
C LYS A 255 -3.22 -13.53 23.19
N LYS A 256 -4.33 -12.80 23.19
CA LYS A 256 -4.67 -11.86 22.11
C LYS A 256 -3.63 -10.72 21.97
N ASP A 257 -3.16 -10.20 23.09
CA ASP A 257 -2.21 -9.07 23.08
C ASP A 257 -0.89 -9.47 22.43
N ARG A 258 -0.45 -10.70 22.62
CA ARG A 258 0.74 -11.21 21.98
C ARG A 258 0.59 -11.34 20.46
N ARG A 259 -0.57 -11.80 19.98
CA ARG A 259 -0.90 -11.82 18.54
C ARG A 259 -0.91 -10.42 17.95
N MET A 260 -1.47 -9.44 18.67
CA MET A 260 -1.47 -8.03 18.23
C MET A 260 -0.06 -7.45 18.20
N GLN A 261 0.81 -7.84 19.14
CA GLN A 261 2.21 -7.41 19.11
C GLN A 261 2.95 -7.97 17.89
N ILE A 262 2.75 -9.25 17.56
CA ILE A 262 3.34 -9.88 16.36
C ILE A 262 2.91 -9.12 15.09
N ILE A 263 1.61 -8.80 14.97
CA ILE A 263 1.10 -8.03 13.82
C ILE A 263 1.79 -6.65 13.73
N LYS A 264 1.96 -6.00 14.88
CA LYS A 264 2.59 -4.69 14.95
C LYS A 264 4.07 -4.75 14.55
N ASP A 265 4.79 -5.74 15.01
CA ASP A 265 6.22 -5.93 14.71
C ASP A 265 6.42 -6.24 13.22
N GLU A 266 5.61 -7.13 12.64
CA GLU A 266 5.62 -7.40 11.19
C GLU A 266 5.32 -6.15 10.36
N LEU A 267 4.39 -5.30 10.78
CA LEU A 267 4.08 -4.06 10.08
C LEU A 267 5.22 -3.03 10.20
N PHE A 268 5.92 -2.98 11.32
CA PHE A 268 7.10 -2.13 11.47
C PHE A 268 8.26 -2.60 10.59
N GLU A 269 8.48 -3.90 10.46
CA GLU A 269 9.48 -4.45 9.54
C GLU A 269 9.17 -4.06 8.08
N VAL A 270 7.90 -4.19 7.67
CA VAL A 270 7.46 -3.77 6.33
C VAL A 270 7.65 -2.26 6.13
N LYS A 271 7.33 -1.45 7.14
CA LYS A 271 7.53 0.00 7.09
C LYS A 271 9.01 0.36 6.95
N GLU A 272 9.90 -0.32 7.67
CA GLU A 272 11.34 -0.06 7.61
C GLU A 272 11.94 -0.44 6.26
N LYS A 273 11.52 -1.58 5.69
CA LYS A 273 12.05 -2.06 4.40
C LYS A 273 11.51 -1.35 3.17
N TYR A 274 10.23 -0.92 3.20
CA TYR A 274 9.49 -0.47 2.02
C TYR A 274 8.82 0.88 2.19
N GLY A 275 8.98 1.52 3.37
CA GLY A 275 8.41 2.84 3.61
C GLY A 275 9.10 3.88 2.74
N ASP A 276 8.32 4.70 2.05
CA ASP A 276 8.77 5.86 1.29
C ASP A 276 8.02 7.12 1.73
N ASP A 277 8.58 8.28 1.37
CA ASP A 277 7.98 9.56 1.66
C ASP A 277 6.74 9.79 0.80
N ARG A 278 5.84 10.62 1.32
CA ARG A 278 4.65 11.03 0.59
C ARG A 278 5.03 11.82 -0.67
N ARG A 279 4.46 11.44 -1.81
CA ARG A 279 4.72 12.07 -3.11
C ARG A 279 3.79 13.24 -3.39
N SER A 280 2.49 13.09 -3.08
CA SER A 280 1.48 14.12 -3.35
C SER A 280 1.46 15.18 -2.27
N ASN A 281 1.52 16.45 -2.65
CA ASN A 281 1.34 17.57 -1.74
C ASN A 281 -0.16 17.74 -1.39
N ILE A 282 -0.45 18.44 -0.29
CA ILE A 282 -1.82 18.73 0.15
C ILE A 282 -1.95 20.23 0.33
N GLU A 283 -2.89 20.82 -0.39
CA GLU A 283 -3.32 22.20 -0.22
C GLU A 283 -4.73 22.20 0.35
N TYR A 284 -4.86 22.59 1.62
CA TYR A 284 -6.11 22.51 2.37
C TYR A 284 -7.16 23.52 1.93
N ALA A 285 -6.71 24.72 1.53
CA ALA A 285 -7.57 25.74 0.98
C ALA A 285 -7.90 25.38 -0.47
N GLY A 286 -9.13 24.99 -0.72
CA GLY A 286 -9.66 24.70 -2.05
C GLY A 286 -10.83 25.63 -2.36
N GLY A 287 -10.98 26.00 -3.62
CA GLY A 287 -12.09 26.76 -4.12
C GLY A 287 -12.29 26.50 -5.61
N GLU A 288 -13.49 26.70 -6.10
CA GLU A 288 -13.73 26.75 -7.54
C GLU A 288 -13.10 28.03 -8.12
N PHE A 289 -12.55 27.94 -9.33
CA PHE A 289 -12.06 29.13 -10.02
C PHE A 289 -13.21 30.12 -10.22
N SER A 290 -13.04 31.32 -9.67
CA SER A 290 -13.92 32.43 -9.98
C SER A 290 -13.63 32.99 -11.38
N MET A 291 -14.57 33.73 -11.93
CA MET A 291 -14.31 34.47 -13.18
C MET A 291 -13.18 35.51 -13.00
N GLU A 292 -13.01 36.01 -11.78
CA GLU A 292 -11.99 36.98 -11.40
C GLU A 292 -10.57 36.43 -11.49
N ASP A 293 -10.37 35.16 -11.15
CA ASP A 293 -9.06 34.45 -11.23
C ASP A 293 -8.53 34.31 -12.65
N MET A 294 -9.36 34.56 -13.66
CA MET A 294 -9.03 34.45 -15.09
C MET A 294 -8.95 35.77 -15.81
N ILE A 295 -9.18 36.89 -15.11
CA ILE A 295 -9.15 38.22 -15.67
C ILE A 295 -7.90 38.95 -15.15
N PRO A 296 -7.06 39.55 -16.05
CA PRO A 296 -5.91 40.30 -15.60
C PRO A 296 -6.33 41.50 -14.76
N ASN A 297 -5.63 41.72 -13.65
CA ASN A 297 -5.81 42.95 -12.86
C ASN A 297 -5.01 44.07 -13.52
N GLU A 298 -5.65 44.80 -14.41
CA GLU A 298 -5.07 45.89 -15.16
C GLU A 298 -5.83 47.23 -14.96
N LYS A 299 -5.17 48.32 -15.18
CA LYS A 299 -5.84 49.63 -15.16
C LYS A 299 -6.79 49.72 -16.34
N VAL A 300 -8.03 50.05 -16.07
CA VAL A 300 -9.10 50.15 -17.08
C VAL A 300 -9.87 51.44 -16.93
N VAL A 301 -10.48 51.90 -18.03
CA VAL A 301 -11.45 52.98 -18.01
C VAL A 301 -12.84 52.38 -18.00
N ILE A 302 -13.65 52.79 -17.03
CA ILE A 302 -15.08 52.43 -16.96
C ILE A 302 -15.86 53.58 -17.56
N THR A 303 -16.65 53.30 -18.59
CA THR A 303 -17.58 54.28 -19.18
C THR A 303 -19.00 53.87 -18.83
N ILE A 304 -19.79 54.86 -18.40
CA ILE A 304 -21.22 54.70 -18.07
C ILE A 304 -21.99 55.62 -19.03
N SER A 305 -22.90 55.04 -19.81
CA SER A 305 -23.78 55.82 -20.68
C SER A 305 -24.96 56.42 -19.89
N HIS A 306 -25.62 57.45 -20.46
CA HIS A 306 -26.84 58.02 -19.86
C HIS A 306 -27.97 57.01 -19.68
N ALA A 307 -27.99 55.96 -20.48
CA ALA A 307 -28.93 54.85 -20.35
C ALA A 307 -28.57 53.79 -19.30
N GLY A 308 -27.47 54.00 -18.52
CA GLY A 308 -27.05 53.11 -17.44
C GLY A 308 -26.19 51.91 -17.89
N TYR A 309 -25.79 51.84 -19.14
CA TYR A 309 -24.86 50.79 -19.61
C TYR A 309 -23.42 51.02 -19.15
N ILE A 310 -22.81 50.03 -18.56
CA ILE A 310 -21.43 50.06 -18.09
C ILE A 310 -20.56 49.28 -19.05
N LYS A 311 -19.46 49.91 -19.55
CA LYS A 311 -18.41 49.26 -20.36
C LYS A 311 -17.06 49.39 -19.68
N ARG A 312 -16.30 48.30 -19.69
CA ARG A 312 -14.88 48.26 -19.31
C ARG A 312 -14.02 48.41 -20.60
N LEU A 313 -13.19 49.40 -20.66
CA LEU A 313 -12.25 49.61 -21.74
C LEU A 313 -10.82 49.45 -21.23
N SER A 314 -10.01 48.63 -21.89
CA SER A 314 -8.58 48.53 -21.59
C SER A 314 -7.87 49.82 -22.10
N LEU A 315 -6.87 50.28 -21.35
CA LEU A 315 -6.05 51.45 -21.73
C LEU A 315 -5.23 51.20 -23.00
N ILE A 316 -5.07 49.97 -23.43
CA ILE A 316 -4.36 49.58 -24.65
C ILE A 316 -5.17 49.97 -25.90
N HIS A 317 -6.46 50.20 -25.77
CA HIS A 317 -7.40 50.55 -26.86
C HIS A 317 -7.85 52.02 -26.86
N ILE A 318 -7.24 52.83 -26.01
CA ILE A 318 -7.40 54.26 -25.94
C ILE A 318 -6.12 54.91 -26.46
#